data_6f45c14b51e9c13cde5b47d367656e91
#
_entry.id   6f45c14b51e9c13cde5b47d367656e91
#
_cell.length_a   1.000
_cell.length_b   1.000
_cell.length_c   1.000
_cell.angle_alpha   90.00
_cell.angle_beta   90.00
_cell.angle_gamma   90.00
#
_symmetry.space_group_name_H-M   'P 1'
#
loop_
_entity.id
_entity.type
_entity.pdbx_description
1 polymer ?
#
loop_
_entity_poly.entity_id
_entity_poly.type
_entity_poly.pdbx_seq_one_letter_code
_entity_poly.pdbx_strand_id
1 'polypeptide(L)' 'MLNKKPLLRGFYLRDANLIARELLGKCLVHVTAEGTDSGIIVETEAYVGTWDKGAHSYPMKRTPRTKVQFGPGGFAYV' A
#
# COMPACT_ATOMS: atom_id res chain seq x y z
N MET A 1 1.00 7.67 24.62
CA MET A 1 0.65 8.22 23.32
C MET A 1 1.62 7.82 22.24
N LEU A 2 1.12 7.50 21.09
CA LEU A 2 1.97 7.06 20.00
C LEU A 2 2.68 8.25 19.37
N ASN A 3 4.01 8.10 19.24
CA ASN A 3 4.78 9.04 18.46
C ASN A 3 4.65 8.65 16.99
N LYS A 4 3.73 9.30 16.30
CA LYS A 4 3.28 8.84 14.98
C LYS A 4 4.09 9.46 13.87
N LYS A 5 5.26 8.91 13.63
CA LYS A 5 6.02 9.26 12.44
C LYS A 5 5.58 8.37 11.29
N PRO A 6 5.30 8.95 10.12
CA PRO A 6 5.00 8.14 8.95
C PRO A 6 6.16 7.22 8.59
N LEU A 7 5.85 6.07 8.01
CA LEU A 7 6.87 5.20 7.47
C LEU A 7 7.54 5.92 6.30
N LEU A 8 8.85 5.76 6.20
CA LEU A 8 9.61 6.38 5.12
C LEU A 8 9.35 5.64 3.81
N ARG A 9 9.56 6.34 2.70
CA ARG A 9 9.35 5.76 1.37
C ARG A 9 10.12 4.46 1.16
N GLY A 10 11.32 4.36 1.71
CA GLY A 10 12.12 3.14 1.60
C GLY A 10 11.44 1.89 2.14
N PHE A 11 10.53 2.04 3.08
CA PHE A 11 9.72 0.93 3.58
C PHE A 11 8.93 0.27 2.44
N TYR A 12 8.42 1.08 1.51
CA TYR A 12 7.54 0.62 0.43
C TYR A 12 8.30 0.19 -0.83
N LEU A 13 9.61 0.30 -0.85
CA LEU A 13 10.42 -0.05 -2.02
C LEU A 13 11.02 -1.45 -1.89
N ARG A 14 10.33 -2.34 -1.20
CA ARG A 14 10.80 -3.69 -0.91
C ARG A 14 9.82 -4.71 -1.48
N ASP A 15 10.09 -5.98 -1.26
CA ASP A 15 9.22 -7.06 -1.68
C ASP A 15 7.81 -6.92 -1.10
N ALA A 16 6.79 -7.08 -1.94
CA ALA A 16 5.40 -6.88 -1.54
C ALA A 16 4.97 -7.80 -0.39
N ASN A 17 5.44 -9.05 -0.39
CA ASN A 17 5.10 -9.99 0.69
C ASN A 17 5.68 -9.54 2.02
N LEU A 18 6.90 -9.04 2.00
CA LEU A 18 7.56 -8.53 3.20
C LEU A 18 6.82 -7.29 3.74
N ILE A 19 6.50 -6.35 2.84
CA ILE A 19 5.77 -5.15 3.21
C ILE A 19 4.42 -5.51 3.83
N ALA A 20 3.68 -6.43 3.21
CA ALA A 20 2.37 -6.85 3.70
C ALA A 20 2.46 -7.39 5.14
N ARG A 21 3.48 -8.19 5.43
CA ARG A 21 3.69 -8.72 6.77
C ARG A 21 4.02 -7.62 7.78
N GLU A 22 4.88 -6.70 7.39
CA GLU A 22 5.35 -5.65 8.30
C GLU A 22 4.33 -4.54 8.50
N LEU A 23 3.35 -4.42 7.62
CA LEU A 23 2.25 -3.48 7.82
C LEU A 23 1.28 -3.92 8.92
N LEU A 24 1.19 -5.21 9.20
CA LEU A 24 0.32 -5.69 10.27
C LEU A 24 0.71 -5.05 11.60
N GLY A 25 -0.26 -4.53 12.32
CA GLY A 25 -0.04 -3.85 13.59
C GLY A 25 0.33 -2.37 13.46
N LYS A 26 0.57 -1.87 12.27
CA LYS A 26 0.81 -0.45 12.06
C LYS A 26 -0.51 0.33 12.12
N CYS A 27 -0.40 1.61 12.39
CA CYS A 27 -1.55 2.50 12.43
C CYS A 27 -1.76 3.14 11.06
N LEU A 28 -2.91 2.91 10.46
CA LEU A 28 -3.30 3.58 9.23
C LEU A 28 -4.04 4.87 9.59
N VAL A 29 -3.56 6.00 9.08
CA VAL A 29 -4.12 7.31 9.37
C VAL A 29 -4.61 7.95 8.08
N HIS A 30 -5.86 8.39 8.08
CA HIS A 30 -6.46 9.07 6.95
C HIS A 30 -6.88 10.47 7.38
N VAL A 31 -6.21 11.47 6.84
CA VAL A 31 -6.47 12.87 7.16
C VAL A 31 -7.25 13.50 6.01
N THR A 32 -8.37 14.12 6.35
CA THR A 32 -9.19 14.87 5.38
C THR A 32 -9.50 16.24 5.94
N ALA A 33 -10.13 17.11 5.13
CA ALA A 33 -10.58 18.40 5.57
C ALA A 33 -11.62 18.31 6.71
N GLU A 34 -12.30 17.15 6.80
CA GLU A 34 -13.36 16.95 7.81
C GLU A 34 -12.83 16.33 9.10
N GLY A 35 -11.59 15.90 9.12
CA GLY A 35 -10.99 15.33 10.31
C GLY A 35 -10.03 14.21 10.00
N THR A 36 -9.68 13.45 11.04
CA THR A 36 -8.70 12.37 10.95
C THR A 36 -9.32 11.08 11.47
N ASP A 37 -9.23 10.04 10.66
CA ASP A 37 -9.59 8.69 11.06
C ASP A 37 -8.32 7.85 11.15
N SER A 38 -8.31 6.90 12.07
CA SER A 38 -7.17 6.00 12.19
C SER A 38 -7.60 4.63 12.70
N GLY A 39 -6.79 3.63 12.43
CA GLY A 39 -7.02 2.27 12.90
C GLY A 39 -5.77 1.44 12.78
N ILE A 40 -5.74 0.34 13.49
CA ILE A 40 -4.64 -0.62 13.42
C ILE A 40 -4.91 -1.59 12.29
N ILE A 41 -3.91 -1.82 11.44
CA ILE A 41 -4.01 -2.75 10.33
C ILE A 41 -4.01 -4.17 10.90
N VAL A 42 -5.07 -4.91 10.65
CA VAL A 42 -5.22 -6.28 11.15
C VAL A 42 -5.21 -7.32 10.02
N GLU A 43 -5.29 -6.85 8.78
CA GLU A 43 -5.28 -7.72 7.60
C GLU A 43 -4.58 -7.05 6.44
N THR A 44 -3.78 -7.80 5.69
CA THR A 44 -3.12 -7.32 4.47
C THR A 44 -3.17 -8.39 3.40
N GLU A 45 -3.09 -7.95 2.15
CA GLU A 45 -2.97 -8.82 0.99
C GLU A 45 -1.81 -8.34 0.14
N ALA A 46 -1.14 -9.26 -0.53
CA ALA A 46 -0.08 -8.92 -1.46
C ALA A 46 -0.36 -9.56 -2.83
N TYR A 47 -0.27 -8.74 -3.86
CA TYR A 47 -0.35 -9.22 -5.25
C TYR A 47 1.04 -9.10 -5.85
N VAL A 48 1.63 -10.25 -6.20
CA VAL A 48 3.05 -10.31 -6.56
C VAL A 48 3.23 -10.01 -8.04
N GLY A 49 3.45 -8.74 -8.32
CA GLY A 49 3.72 -8.27 -9.68
C GLY A 49 2.49 -8.29 -10.59
N THR A 50 2.72 -7.92 -11.84
CA THR A 50 1.65 -7.83 -12.84
C THR A 50 1.21 -9.18 -13.38
N TRP A 51 1.90 -10.24 -12.99
CA TRP A 51 1.58 -11.62 -13.38
C TRP A 51 0.61 -12.30 -12.41
N ASP A 52 0.32 -11.69 -11.29
CA ASP A 52 -0.66 -12.19 -10.34
C ASP A 52 -2.07 -11.92 -10.90
N LYS A 53 -2.85 -12.99 -11.11
CA LYS A 53 -4.19 -12.88 -11.68
C LYS A 53 -5.15 -12.06 -10.82
N GLY A 54 -4.86 -11.94 -9.52
CA GLY A 54 -5.64 -11.11 -8.62
C GLY A 54 -5.37 -9.63 -8.77
N ALA A 55 -4.26 -9.24 -9.42
CA ALA A 55 -3.92 -7.84 -9.61
C ALA A 55 -4.68 -7.25 -10.80
N HIS A 56 -5.12 -5.99 -10.67
CA HIS A 56 -5.77 -5.27 -11.77
C HIS A 56 -4.85 -5.08 -12.97
N SER A 57 -3.55 -5.11 -12.76
CA SER A 57 -2.55 -4.97 -13.82
C SER A 57 -2.20 -6.26 -14.55
N TYR A 58 -2.84 -7.38 -14.19
CA TYR A 58 -2.62 -8.65 -14.88
C TYR A 58 -3.25 -8.63 -16.28
N PRO A 59 -2.59 -9.16 -17.34
CA PRO A 59 -1.19 -9.59 -17.39
C PRO A 59 -0.29 -8.46 -17.94
N MET A 60 0.21 -7.61 -17.11
CA MET A 60 1.01 -6.42 -17.46
C MET A 60 0.20 -5.34 -18.19
N LYS A 61 -1.08 -5.26 -17.88
CA LYS A 61 -1.97 -4.29 -18.51
C LYS A 61 -1.84 -2.92 -17.85
N ARG A 62 -1.32 -1.96 -18.60
CA ARG A 62 -1.18 -0.60 -18.15
C ARG A 62 -2.34 0.25 -18.64
N THR A 63 -3.14 0.75 -17.71
CA THR A 63 -4.29 1.62 -17.98
C THR A 63 -4.20 2.85 -17.09
N PRO A 64 -5.03 3.88 -17.30
CA PRO A 64 -5.09 4.99 -16.36
C PRO A 64 -5.35 4.53 -14.93
N ARG A 65 -6.15 3.48 -14.75
CA ARG A 65 -6.44 2.92 -13.42
C ARG A 65 -5.23 2.23 -12.81
N THR A 66 -4.46 1.48 -13.60
CA THR A 66 -3.33 0.70 -13.10
C THR A 66 -1.99 1.43 -13.19
N LYS A 67 -1.98 2.64 -13.71
CA LYS A 67 -0.74 3.40 -13.93
C LYS A 67 0.15 3.46 -12.70
N VAL A 68 -0.43 3.67 -11.53
CA VAL A 68 0.33 3.79 -10.28
C VAL A 68 1.05 2.49 -9.92
N GLN A 69 0.54 1.34 -10.37
CA GLN A 69 1.14 0.04 -10.09
C GLN A 69 2.47 -0.17 -10.83
N PHE A 70 2.70 0.59 -11.89
CA PHE A 70 3.94 0.50 -12.67
C PHE A 70 4.97 1.54 -12.22
N GLY A 71 4.63 2.38 -11.25
CA GLY A 71 5.54 3.36 -10.69
C GLY A 71 6.23 2.86 -9.43
N PRO A 72 6.97 3.74 -8.76
CA PRO A 72 7.61 3.38 -7.49
C PRO A 72 6.59 3.10 -6.41
N GLY A 73 6.98 2.30 -5.41
CA GLY A 73 6.14 2.01 -4.27
C GLY A 73 5.83 3.24 -3.41
N GLY A 74 4.85 3.11 -2.53
CA GLY A 74 4.48 4.14 -1.58
C GLY A 74 3.36 5.06 -2.04
N PHE A 75 2.76 4.79 -3.19
CA PHE A 75 1.60 5.54 -3.68
C PHE A 75 0.32 4.73 -3.49
N ALA A 76 -0.74 5.42 -3.11
CA ALA A 76 -2.02 4.77 -2.93
C ALA A 76 -2.63 4.40 -4.28
N TYR A 77 -3.26 3.24 -4.32
CA TYR A 77 -4.05 2.78 -5.46
C TYR A 77 -5.45 2.40 -4.95
N VAL A 78 -6.45 3.00 -5.54
CA VAL A 78 -7.85 2.77 -5.13
C VAL A 78 -8.67 2.28 -6.31
#